data_ca3b1df798923532efb812c710eb056f
#
_entry.id   ca3b1df798923532efb812c710eb056f
#
_cell.length_a   1.000
_cell.length_b   1.000
_cell.length_c   1.000
_cell.angle_alpha   90.00
_cell.angle_beta   90.00
_cell.angle_gamma   90.00
#
_symmetry.space_group_name_H-M   'P 1'
#
loop_
_entity.id
_entity.type
_entity.pdbx_description
1 polymer ?
#
loop_
_entity_poly.entity_id
_entity_poly.type
_entity_poly.pdbx_seq_one_letter_code
_entity_poly.pdbx_strand_id
1 'polypeptide(L)'
;MKNGIVIVVLLLIGFSTRAQVKAEQMAPEISLPGVQDTIIHLSSLKGKVVLLDFWASWCAPCRASIPGVIKLYNKYKGQGFEVFGVSIDSKKSDWIKAIAQDKIKYTQVFDKAGWYSKTAVKYGVDAIPNTFLLDKTGKIVAIDLDEEQLENKIKTLLN
;
A
#
# COMPACT_ATOMS: atom_id res chain seq x y z
N MET A 1 14.88 -44.09 -49.59
CA MET A 1 14.91 -43.90 -48.13
C MET A 1 14.89 -42.39 -47.90
N LYS A 2 13.72 -41.83 -47.49
CA LYS A 2 13.51 -40.40 -47.25
C LYS A 2 13.55 -40.15 -45.75
N ASN A 3 14.62 -39.55 -45.25
CA ASN A 3 14.76 -39.13 -43.84
C ASN A 3 13.97 -37.83 -43.63
N GLY A 4 12.82 -37.92 -42.98
CA GLY A 4 12.06 -36.73 -42.55
C GLY A 4 12.67 -36.16 -41.28
N ILE A 5 13.14 -34.91 -41.36
CA ILE A 5 13.58 -34.14 -40.19
C ILE A 5 12.33 -33.58 -39.49
N VAL A 6 12.07 -34.09 -38.29
CA VAL A 6 11.02 -33.52 -37.42
C VAL A 6 11.61 -32.34 -36.66
N ILE A 7 11.23 -31.13 -37.05
CA ILE A 7 11.58 -29.90 -36.31
C ILE A 7 10.62 -29.76 -35.16
N VAL A 8 11.08 -30.03 -33.93
CA VAL A 8 10.32 -29.73 -32.68
C VAL A 8 10.50 -28.26 -32.37
N VAL A 9 9.46 -27.46 -32.63
CA VAL A 9 9.42 -26.06 -32.22
C VAL A 9 9.02 -26.00 -30.73
N LEU A 10 10.00 -25.78 -29.86
CA LEU A 10 9.76 -25.49 -28.42
C LEU A 10 9.21 -24.07 -28.30
N LEU A 11 7.90 -23.95 -28.12
CA LEU A 11 7.24 -22.71 -27.71
C LEU A 11 7.63 -22.38 -26.25
N LEU A 12 8.59 -21.49 -26.06
CA LEU A 12 8.89 -20.89 -24.76
C LEU A 12 7.72 -19.96 -24.37
N ILE A 13 6.77 -20.49 -23.62
CA ILE A 13 5.73 -19.68 -22.97
C ILE A 13 6.42 -18.92 -21.84
N GLY A 14 6.79 -17.68 -22.12
CA GLY A 14 7.30 -16.75 -21.10
C GLY A 14 6.22 -16.46 -20.07
N PHE A 15 6.25 -17.14 -18.93
CA PHE A 15 5.49 -16.72 -17.75
C PHE A 15 6.06 -15.38 -17.27
N SER A 16 5.40 -14.27 -17.59
CA SER A 16 5.64 -12.98 -16.94
C SER A 16 5.14 -13.08 -15.50
N THR A 17 6.02 -13.51 -14.59
CA THR A 17 5.76 -13.42 -13.16
C THR A 17 5.71 -11.94 -12.79
N ARG A 18 4.52 -11.41 -12.50
CA ARG A 18 4.40 -10.11 -11.85
C ARG A 18 5.12 -10.20 -10.52
N ALA A 19 6.16 -9.41 -10.35
CA ALA A 19 6.92 -9.36 -9.11
C ALA A 19 6.05 -8.66 -8.06
N GLN A 20 5.33 -9.45 -7.27
CA GLN A 20 4.59 -8.99 -6.10
C GLN A 20 5.61 -8.61 -5.01
N VAL A 21 5.41 -7.46 -4.38
CA VAL A 21 6.25 -7.02 -3.27
C VAL A 21 6.11 -8.00 -2.10
N LYS A 22 7.26 -8.38 -1.52
CA LYS A 22 7.33 -9.33 -0.41
C LYS A 22 7.88 -8.65 0.84
N ALA A 23 7.62 -9.25 2.01
CA ALA A 23 8.34 -8.87 3.23
C ALA A 23 9.87 -8.94 3.01
N GLU A 24 10.61 -8.15 3.75
CA GLU A 24 12.07 -7.99 3.69
C GLU A 24 12.61 -7.23 2.45
N GLN A 25 11.74 -6.65 1.60
CA GLN A 25 12.12 -5.78 0.50
C GLN A 25 11.92 -4.31 0.83
N MET A 26 12.73 -3.43 0.21
CA MET A 26 12.50 -2.00 0.27
C MET A 26 11.17 -1.67 -0.43
N ALA A 27 10.34 -0.86 0.25
CA ALA A 27 9.09 -0.38 -0.32
C ALA A 27 9.37 0.45 -1.59
N PRO A 28 8.72 0.14 -2.73
CA PRO A 28 8.81 0.99 -3.92
C PRO A 28 8.35 2.41 -3.62
N GLU A 29 9.05 3.41 -4.19
CA GLU A 29 8.67 4.81 -4.01
C GLU A 29 7.25 5.08 -4.53
N ILE A 30 6.50 5.87 -3.74
CA ILE A 30 5.19 6.41 -4.08
C ILE A 30 5.32 7.93 -4.12
N SER A 31 4.87 8.54 -5.22
CA SER A 31 4.85 9.98 -5.42
C SER A 31 3.50 10.35 -6.02
N LEU A 32 2.55 10.75 -5.19
CA LEU A 32 1.15 10.98 -5.56
C LEU A 32 0.64 12.29 -4.96
N PRO A 33 -0.37 12.92 -5.58
CA PRO A 33 -0.97 14.14 -5.04
C PRO A 33 -1.72 13.85 -3.73
N GLY A 34 -1.53 14.70 -2.76
CA GLY A 34 -2.31 14.76 -1.53
C GLY A 34 -3.61 15.53 -1.68
N VAL A 35 -4.25 15.81 -0.55
CA VAL A 35 -5.55 16.54 -0.49
C VAL A 35 -5.48 17.90 -1.19
N GLN A 36 -4.36 18.62 -1.06
CA GLN A 36 -4.12 19.94 -1.64
C GLN A 36 -3.40 19.89 -3.01
N ASP A 37 -3.39 18.77 -3.70
CA ASP A 37 -2.70 18.52 -4.97
C ASP A 37 -1.16 18.64 -4.92
N THR A 38 -0.58 18.86 -3.75
CA THR A 38 0.87 18.79 -3.56
C THR A 38 1.33 17.34 -3.63
N ILE A 39 2.38 17.06 -4.38
CA ILE A 39 2.95 15.72 -4.46
C ILE A 39 3.60 15.37 -3.11
N ILE A 40 3.19 14.23 -2.56
CA ILE A 40 3.73 13.67 -1.34
C ILE A 40 4.51 12.40 -1.69
N HIS A 41 5.70 12.29 -1.16
CA HIS A 41 6.61 11.18 -1.37
C HIS A 41 6.60 10.25 -0.16
N LEU A 42 6.50 8.94 -0.38
CA LEU A 42 6.63 7.97 0.71
C LEU A 42 7.99 8.08 1.39
N SER A 43 9.04 8.34 0.61
CA SER A 43 10.41 8.54 1.13
C SER A 43 10.56 9.72 2.08
N SER A 44 9.63 10.68 2.10
CA SER A 44 9.61 11.77 3.08
C SER A 44 9.37 11.29 4.52
N LEU A 45 8.89 10.06 4.69
CA LEU A 45 8.62 9.42 5.97
C LEU A 45 9.76 8.51 6.46
N LYS A 46 10.91 8.49 5.78
CA LYS A 46 12.10 7.77 6.28
C LYS A 46 12.45 8.19 7.70
N GLY A 47 12.86 7.23 8.51
CA GLY A 47 13.09 7.42 9.94
C GLY A 47 11.87 7.15 10.82
N LYS A 48 10.70 6.95 10.21
CA LYS A 48 9.47 6.57 10.90
C LYS A 48 9.08 5.13 10.60
N VAL A 49 8.35 4.50 11.51
CA VAL A 49 7.58 3.28 11.24
C VAL A 49 6.31 3.68 10.51
N VAL A 50 6.06 3.14 9.32
CA VAL A 50 4.96 3.59 8.46
C VAL A 50 3.99 2.45 8.17
N LEU A 51 2.70 2.66 8.42
CA LEU A 51 1.64 1.83 7.88
C LEU A 51 1.22 2.40 6.53
N LEU A 52 1.56 1.72 5.45
CA LEU A 52 1.05 2.00 4.11
C LEU A 52 -0.28 1.25 3.94
N ASP A 53 -1.36 1.97 3.62
CA ASP A 53 -2.72 1.46 3.57
C ASP A 53 -3.38 1.78 2.21
N PHE A 54 -3.65 0.75 1.41
CA PHE A 54 -4.39 0.86 0.15
C PHE A 54 -5.89 0.69 0.40
N TRP A 55 -6.66 1.71 0.06
CA TRP A 55 -8.08 1.78 0.35
C TRP A 55 -8.88 2.55 -0.71
N ALA A 56 -10.20 2.61 -0.54
CA ALA A 56 -11.07 3.49 -1.32
C ALA A 56 -12.33 3.86 -0.53
N SER A 57 -12.97 4.96 -0.90
CA SER A 57 -14.19 5.47 -0.27
C SER A 57 -15.37 4.50 -0.36
N TRP A 58 -15.42 3.71 -1.41
CA TRP A 58 -16.46 2.71 -1.69
C TRP A 58 -16.16 1.33 -1.06
N CYS A 59 -14.98 1.14 -0.48
CA CYS A 59 -14.57 -0.12 0.14
C CYS A 59 -15.11 -0.20 1.57
N ALA A 60 -16.21 -0.91 1.77
CA ALA A 60 -16.83 -1.04 3.09
C ALA A 60 -15.89 -1.65 4.16
N PRO A 61 -15.15 -2.77 3.90
CA PRO A 61 -14.21 -3.30 4.89
C PRO A 61 -13.05 -2.33 5.19
N CYS A 62 -12.55 -1.56 4.19
CA CYS A 62 -11.55 -0.53 4.44
C CYS A 62 -12.09 0.53 5.42
N ARG A 63 -13.32 1.01 5.18
CA ARG A 63 -13.97 2.00 6.04
C ARG A 63 -14.20 1.48 7.45
N ALA A 64 -14.47 0.19 7.61
CA ALA A 64 -14.64 -0.45 8.90
C ALA A 64 -13.33 -0.54 9.72
N SER A 65 -12.16 -0.64 9.08
CA SER A 65 -10.86 -0.70 9.76
C SER A 65 -10.30 0.70 10.14
N ILE A 66 -10.73 1.78 9.48
CA ILE A 66 -10.23 3.15 9.72
C ILE A 66 -10.26 3.57 11.20
N PRO A 67 -11.30 3.32 12.01
CA PRO A 67 -11.29 3.70 13.42
C PRO A 67 -10.14 3.08 14.21
N GLY A 68 -9.79 1.80 13.95
CA GLY A 68 -8.64 1.11 14.55
C GLY A 68 -7.32 1.76 14.12
N VAL A 69 -7.17 2.07 12.82
CA VAL A 69 -5.99 2.76 12.30
C VAL A 69 -5.82 4.15 12.93
N ILE A 70 -6.91 4.94 13.06
CA ILE A 70 -6.88 6.25 13.72
C ILE A 70 -6.46 6.13 15.18
N LYS A 71 -6.93 5.11 15.90
CA LYS A 71 -6.55 4.84 17.28
C LYS A 71 -5.05 4.58 17.40
N LEU A 72 -4.49 3.71 16.55
CA LEU A 72 -3.06 3.42 16.51
C LEU A 72 -2.24 4.66 16.14
N TYR A 73 -2.65 5.39 15.12
CA TYR A 73 -2.01 6.65 14.73
C TYR A 73 -1.93 7.64 15.88
N ASN A 74 -3.06 7.93 16.54
CA ASN A 74 -3.09 8.87 17.65
C ASN A 74 -2.24 8.42 18.83
N LYS A 75 -2.14 7.11 19.08
CA LYS A 75 -1.36 6.53 20.19
C LYS A 75 0.14 6.62 19.96
N TYR A 76 0.60 6.42 18.70
CA TYR A 76 2.03 6.22 18.41
C TYR A 76 2.67 7.31 17.55
N LYS A 77 1.92 8.27 16.97
CA LYS A 77 2.48 9.34 16.11
C LYS A 77 3.58 10.16 16.78
N GLY A 78 3.45 10.42 18.09
CA GLY A 78 4.46 11.13 18.88
C GLY A 78 5.74 10.33 19.13
N GLN A 79 5.74 9.03 18.83
CA GLN A 79 6.86 8.11 19.00
C GLN A 79 7.53 7.72 17.69
N GLY A 80 7.10 8.33 16.56
CA GLY A 80 7.68 8.06 15.23
C GLY A 80 6.89 7.04 14.40
N PHE A 81 5.62 6.81 14.71
CA PHE A 81 4.70 6.07 13.84
C PHE A 81 3.93 7.01 12.92
N GLU A 82 3.73 6.60 11.67
CA GLU A 82 2.97 7.34 10.68
C GLU A 82 2.07 6.40 9.86
N VAL A 83 1.01 6.94 9.27
CA VAL A 83 0.15 6.21 8.32
C VAL A 83 0.15 6.96 7.00
N PHE A 84 0.32 6.21 5.91
CA PHE A 84 0.32 6.71 4.54
C PHE A 84 -0.79 6.01 3.77
N GLY A 85 -1.97 6.64 3.70
CA GLY A 85 -3.13 6.11 2.98
C GLY A 85 -3.03 6.40 1.48
N VAL A 86 -3.18 5.37 0.67
CA VAL A 86 -3.22 5.45 -0.80
C VAL A 86 -4.61 5.10 -1.26
N SER A 87 -5.36 6.11 -1.69
CA SER A 87 -6.67 5.88 -2.26
C SER A 87 -6.57 5.48 -3.74
N ILE A 88 -7.31 4.43 -4.09
CA ILE A 88 -7.54 4.01 -5.47
C ILE A 88 -8.95 4.38 -5.95
N ASP A 89 -9.53 5.44 -5.42
CA ASP A 89 -10.78 6.01 -5.94
C ASP A 89 -10.59 6.55 -7.37
N SER A 90 -11.64 6.45 -8.18
CA SER A 90 -11.66 7.07 -9.51
C SER A 90 -12.03 8.56 -9.47
N LYS A 91 -12.68 9.01 -8.37
CA LYS A 91 -13.14 10.39 -8.18
C LYS A 91 -12.56 10.99 -6.92
N LYS A 92 -11.79 12.06 -7.07
CA LYS A 92 -11.19 12.79 -5.94
C LYS A 92 -12.24 13.32 -4.96
N SER A 93 -13.41 13.73 -5.44
CA SER A 93 -14.50 14.22 -4.59
C SER A 93 -15.00 13.17 -3.59
N ASP A 94 -15.10 11.91 -4.01
CA ASP A 94 -15.59 10.83 -3.15
C ASP A 94 -14.55 10.48 -2.08
N TRP A 95 -13.26 10.44 -2.45
CA TRP A 95 -12.15 10.30 -1.53
C TRP A 95 -12.10 11.41 -0.47
N ILE A 96 -12.19 12.70 -0.88
CA ILE A 96 -12.19 13.85 0.04
C ILE A 96 -13.38 13.76 1.00
N LYS A 97 -14.57 13.42 0.48
CA LYS A 97 -15.78 13.23 1.31
C LYS A 97 -15.58 12.14 2.35
N ALA A 98 -15.00 11.00 1.96
CA ALA A 98 -14.71 9.89 2.87
C ALA A 98 -13.69 10.27 3.95
N ILE A 99 -12.59 10.97 3.60
CA ILE A 99 -11.61 11.50 4.57
C ILE A 99 -12.32 12.34 5.65
N ALA A 100 -13.22 13.25 5.22
CA ALA A 100 -13.94 14.12 6.14
C ALA A 100 -14.93 13.35 7.03
N GLN A 101 -15.68 12.42 6.44
CA GLN A 101 -16.66 11.59 7.16
C GLN A 101 -16.01 10.71 8.22
N ASP A 102 -14.90 10.07 7.88
CA ASP A 102 -14.18 9.16 8.77
C ASP A 102 -13.18 9.88 9.67
N LYS A 103 -13.07 11.22 9.55
CA LYS A 103 -12.19 12.07 10.37
C LYS A 103 -10.70 11.65 10.28
N ILE A 104 -10.27 11.22 9.10
CA ILE A 104 -8.89 10.82 8.83
C ILE A 104 -7.99 12.06 8.92
N LYS A 105 -6.91 11.97 9.73
CA LYS A 105 -5.96 13.08 9.94
C LYS A 105 -4.51 12.73 9.57
N TYR A 106 -4.24 11.47 9.24
CA TYR A 106 -2.93 11.03 8.77
C TYR A 106 -2.78 11.27 7.27
N THR A 107 -1.54 11.15 6.78
CA THR A 107 -1.18 11.42 5.38
C THR A 107 -2.05 10.62 4.41
N GLN A 108 -2.59 11.33 3.42
CA GLN A 108 -3.45 10.75 2.39
C GLN A 108 -3.01 11.19 1.01
N VAL A 109 -2.89 10.23 0.10
CA VAL A 109 -2.60 10.47 -1.32
C VAL A 109 -3.65 9.79 -2.22
N PHE A 110 -3.79 10.31 -3.43
CA PHE A 110 -4.81 9.91 -4.37
C PHE A 110 -4.21 9.41 -5.68
N ASP A 111 -4.49 8.15 -6.03
CA ASP A 111 -4.16 7.60 -7.35
C ASP A 111 -5.42 7.50 -8.21
N LYS A 112 -5.64 8.50 -9.06
CA LYS A 112 -6.81 8.59 -9.94
C LYS A 112 -6.96 7.44 -10.94
N ALA A 113 -5.94 6.63 -11.12
CA ALA A 113 -5.98 5.48 -12.02
C ALA A 113 -6.78 4.30 -11.43
N GLY A 114 -7.18 4.37 -10.16
CA GLY A 114 -7.97 3.34 -9.51
C GLY A 114 -7.27 1.98 -9.56
N TRP A 115 -7.98 0.93 -9.99
CA TRP A 115 -7.41 -0.41 -10.16
C TRP A 115 -6.32 -0.51 -11.23
N TYR A 116 -6.24 0.46 -12.14
CA TYR A 116 -5.16 0.55 -13.15
C TYR A 116 -3.95 1.32 -12.64
N SER A 117 -3.93 1.63 -11.35
CA SER A 117 -2.82 2.29 -10.66
C SER A 117 -1.52 1.53 -10.85
N LYS A 118 -0.51 2.22 -11.41
CA LYS A 118 0.85 1.67 -11.46
C LYS A 118 1.42 1.44 -10.07
N THR A 119 0.97 2.23 -9.09
CA THR A 119 1.34 2.08 -7.68
C THR A 119 0.78 0.79 -7.10
N ALA A 120 -0.54 0.55 -7.25
CA ALA A 120 -1.17 -0.69 -6.79
C ALA A 120 -0.55 -1.92 -7.47
N VAL A 121 -0.36 -1.88 -8.80
CA VAL A 121 0.30 -2.97 -9.55
C VAL A 121 1.72 -3.25 -9.03
N LYS A 122 2.51 -2.20 -8.74
CA LYS A 122 3.89 -2.32 -8.24
C LYS A 122 3.95 -3.00 -6.87
N TYR A 123 2.95 -2.73 -6.02
CA TYR A 123 2.81 -3.35 -4.70
C TYR A 123 2.11 -4.72 -4.75
N GLY A 124 1.57 -5.12 -5.90
CA GLY A 124 0.82 -6.39 -6.04
C GLY A 124 -0.52 -6.36 -5.33
N VAL A 125 -1.16 -5.18 -5.26
CA VAL A 125 -2.47 -4.99 -4.63
C VAL A 125 -3.55 -5.50 -5.57
N ASP A 126 -4.05 -6.69 -5.31
CA ASP A 126 -5.12 -7.34 -6.08
C ASP A 126 -6.51 -7.17 -5.41
N ALA A 127 -6.52 -6.83 -4.12
CA ALA A 127 -7.73 -6.54 -3.34
C ALA A 127 -7.45 -5.45 -2.29
N ILE A 128 -8.48 -4.78 -1.80
CA ILE A 128 -8.41 -3.82 -0.70
C ILE A 128 -9.43 -4.19 0.41
N PRO A 129 -9.13 -3.88 1.70
CA PRO A 129 -7.90 -3.24 2.18
C PRO A 129 -6.67 -4.12 1.97
N ASN A 130 -5.51 -3.48 1.73
CA ASN A 130 -4.23 -4.17 1.72
C ASN A 130 -3.19 -3.26 2.38
N THR A 131 -2.49 -3.77 3.38
CA THR A 131 -1.60 -2.96 4.21
C THR A 131 -0.18 -3.50 4.24
N PHE A 132 0.80 -2.59 4.30
CA PHE A 132 2.21 -2.91 4.42
C PHE A 132 2.80 -2.13 5.59
N LEU A 133 3.42 -2.80 6.54
CA LEU A 133 4.14 -2.14 7.61
C LEU A 133 5.61 -1.99 7.23
N LEU A 134 6.10 -0.76 7.26
CA LEU A 134 7.48 -0.40 6.93
C LEU A 134 8.24 -0.06 8.21
N ASP A 135 9.49 -0.49 8.29
CA ASP A 135 10.41 -0.05 9.34
C ASP A 135 10.98 1.36 9.06
N LYS A 136 11.81 1.86 9.99
CA LYS A 136 12.43 3.19 9.90
C LYS A 136 13.34 3.36 8.67
N THR A 137 13.79 2.26 8.04
CA THR A 137 14.59 2.30 6.80
C THR A 137 13.73 2.36 5.54
N GLY A 138 12.44 2.09 5.65
CA GLY A 138 11.48 1.98 4.55
C GLY A 138 11.38 0.54 4.00
N LYS A 139 11.85 -0.46 4.75
CA LYS A 139 11.74 -1.87 4.40
C LYS A 139 10.40 -2.42 4.87
N ILE A 140 9.73 -3.21 4.04
CA ILE A 140 8.49 -3.90 4.37
C ILE A 140 8.79 -5.03 5.35
N VAL A 141 8.21 -4.98 6.53
CA VAL A 141 8.44 -5.98 7.60
C VAL A 141 7.20 -6.81 7.92
N ALA A 142 6.04 -6.43 7.39
CA ALA A 142 4.81 -7.22 7.47
C ALA A 142 3.78 -6.77 6.42
N ILE A 143 2.84 -7.64 6.10
CA ILE A 143 1.74 -7.42 5.15
C ILE A 143 0.46 -7.94 5.80
N ASP A 144 -0.62 -7.15 5.75
CA ASP A 144 -1.98 -7.51 6.16
C ASP A 144 -2.09 -8.13 7.57
N LEU A 145 -1.44 -7.50 8.55
CA LEU A 145 -1.58 -7.89 9.94
C LEU A 145 -2.98 -7.52 10.47
N ASP A 146 -3.53 -8.35 11.34
CA ASP A 146 -4.68 -7.97 12.15
C ASP A 146 -4.33 -6.85 13.16
N GLU A 147 -5.34 -6.24 13.82
CA GLU A 147 -5.15 -5.07 14.68
C GLU A 147 -4.17 -5.36 15.84
N GLU A 148 -4.27 -6.53 16.48
CA GLU A 148 -3.42 -6.90 17.60
C GLU A 148 -1.97 -7.16 17.18
N GLN A 149 -1.78 -7.92 16.10
CA GLN A 149 -0.46 -8.19 15.52
C GLN A 149 0.21 -6.90 15.05
N LEU A 150 -0.57 -6.00 14.38
CA LEU A 150 -0.09 -4.71 13.91
C LEU A 150 0.39 -3.84 15.08
N GLU A 151 -0.42 -3.70 16.13
CA GLU A 151 -0.03 -2.93 17.32
C GLU A 151 1.22 -3.47 17.98
N ASN A 152 1.33 -4.79 18.16
CA ASN A 152 2.49 -5.44 18.78
C ASN A 152 3.76 -5.23 17.92
N LYS A 153 3.63 -5.32 16.58
CA LYS A 153 4.77 -5.09 15.68
C LYS A 153 5.21 -3.62 15.68
N ILE A 154 4.26 -2.67 15.69
CA ILE A 154 4.56 -1.23 15.83
C ILE A 154 5.37 -0.98 17.11
N LYS A 155 4.93 -1.48 18.27
CA LYS A 155 5.65 -1.34 19.54
C LYS A 155 7.09 -1.84 19.44
N THR A 156 7.29 -3.02 18.82
CA THR A 156 8.63 -3.61 18.65
C THR A 156 9.54 -2.73 17.78
N LEU A 157 9.01 -2.08 16.73
CA LEU A 157 9.79 -1.27 15.80
C LEU A 157 10.09 0.14 16.33
N LEU A 158 9.30 0.62 17.29
CA LEU A 158 9.49 1.94 17.90
C LEU A 158 10.55 1.94 19.01
N ASN A 159 10.71 0.81 19.71
CA ASN A 159 11.74 0.61 20.73
C ASN A 159 13.12 0.42 20.08
#